data_c421770029b39a99220a5197dadbd85d
#
_entry.id   c421770029b39a99220a5197dadbd85d
#
_cell.length_a   1.000
_cell.length_b   1.000
_cell.length_c   1.000
_cell.angle_alpha   90.00
_cell.angle_beta   90.00
_cell.angle_gamma   90.00
#
_symmetry.space_group_name_H-M   'P 1'
#
loop_
_entity.id
_entity.type
_entity.pdbx_description
1 polymer ?
#
loop_
_entity_poly.entity_id
_entity_poly.type
_entity_poly.pdbx_seq_one_letter_code
_entity_poly.pdbx_strand_id
1 'polypeptide(L)'
;MPSLRHLVLPALLAGLSLSSQAAVHQVDVGTPLPRFDLLKPGTHHYLRYVRTLDGANTPVDIWAREVRFDERDGKRQLHIVQRWDGAAAAPTSPGYVRKLDSWFDTATFRPLSHVRITEKEGKKVVEGFVFAPDRVSGMQDLAENTQKALSVASSEPTFNFETDIEFLQALPLAEGYEASINFYHPGGPAPKRYSFKVAGSERIAGPGGPIDCWVVTTDYGTPGADAKFWFAKGSQVMVRQESAPRDGKVMVKALID
;
A
#
# COMPACT_ATOMS: atom_id res chain seq x y z
N MET A 1 -76.96 -30.95 5.20
CA MET A 1 -76.21 -29.77 4.63
C MET A 1 -74.77 -29.80 5.19
N PRO A 2 -73.73 -30.12 4.44
CA PRO A 2 -72.38 -30.15 4.91
C PRO A 2 -71.68 -28.81 4.62
N SER A 3 -71.05 -28.27 5.65
CA SER A 3 -70.30 -27.00 5.62
C SER A 3 -68.93 -27.17 4.94
N LEU A 4 -68.66 -26.37 3.90
CA LEU A 4 -67.37 -26.27 3.23
C LEU A 4 -66.37 -25.51 4.10
N ARG A 5 -65.30 -26.18 4.56
CA ARG A 5 -64.15 -25.55 5.22
C ARG A 5 -63.13 -25.11 4.15
N HIS A 6 -62.91 -23.81 4.03
CA HIS A 6 -61.86 -23.24 3.20
C HIS A 6 -60.50 -23.46 3.86
N LEU A 7 -59.64 -24.25 3.22
CA LEU A 7 -58.22 -24.37 3.56
C LEU A 7 -57.49 -23.19 2.93
N VAL A 8 -56.95 -22.31 3.75
CA VAL A 8 -56.06 -21.24 3.33
C VAL A 8 -54.60 -21.78 3.46
N LEU A 9 -53.95 -22.00 2.34
CA LEU A 9 -52.54 -22.36 2.29
C LEU A 9 -51.66 -21.07 2.39
N PRO A 10 -50.70 -20.96 3.34
CA PRO A 10 -49.79 -19.85 3.34
C PRO A 10 -48.70 -20.10 2.29
N ALA A 11 -48.58 -19.19 1.33
CA ALA A 11 -47.49 -19.15 0.38
C ALA A 11 -46.21 -18.69 1.10
N LEU A 12 -45.25 -19.58 1.29
CA LEU A 12 -43.89 -19.24 1.74
C LEU A 12 -43.14 -18.58 0.56
N LEU A 13 -42.98 -17.28 0.62
CA LEU A 13 -42.02 -16.58 -0.23
C LEU A 13 -40.59 -16.84 0.31
N ALA A 14 -39.87 -17.78 -0.29
CA ALA A 14 -38.46 -17.95 -0.08
C ALA A 14 -37.72 -16.79 -0.79
N GLY A 15 -37.30 -15.80 -0.02
CA GLY A 15 -36.44 -14.74 -0.51
C GLY A 15 -35.04 -15.29 -0.84
N LEU A 16 -34.75 -15.47 -2.11
CA LEU A 16 -33.41 -15.74 -2.61
C LEU A 16 -32.56 -14.47 -2.43
N SER A 17 -31.77 -14.42 -1.35
CA SER A 17 -30.72 -13.42 -1.18
C SER A 17 -29.62 -13.70 -2.21
N LEU A 18 -29.64 -13.04 -3.36
CA LEU A 18 -28.54 -13.00 -4.30
C LEU A 18 -27.39 -12.24 -3.61
N SER A 19 -26.43 -12.98 -3.07
CA SER A 19 -25.16 -12.41 -2.63
C SER A 19 -24.45 -11.91 -3.89
N SER A 20 -24.54 -10.62 -4.18
CA SER A 20 -23.73 -9.97 -5.21
C SER A 20 -22.27 -10.09 -4.77
N GLN A 21 -21.53 -11.02 -5.32
CA GLN A 21 -20.08 -11.02 -5.21
C GLN A 21 -19.59 -9.74 -5.88
N ALA A 22 -18.94 -8.85 -5.10
CA ALA A 22 -18.35 -7.65 -5.66
C ALA A 22 -17.32 -8.05 -6.72
N ALA A 23 -17.40 -7.44 -7.90
CA ALA A 23 -16.46 -7.72 -8.98
C ALA A 23 -15.07 -7.19 -8.58
N VAL A 24 -14.02 -7.99 -8.77
CA VAL A 24 -12.64 -7.59 -8.58
C VAL A 24 -12.26 -6.60 -9.68
N HIS A 25 -11.92 -5.37 -9.29
CA HIS A 25 -11.50 -4.32 -10.21
C HIS A 25 -10.03 -4.51 -10.59
N GLN A 26 -9.75 -4.75 -11.87
CA GLN A 26 -8.37 -4.69 -12.36
C GLN A 26 -7.95 -3.24 -12.49
N VAL A 27 -6.87 -2.86 -11.80
CA VAL A 27 -6.29 -1.53 -11.89
C VAL A 27 -4.99 -1.63 -12.67
N ASP A 28 -5.00 -1.07 -13.89
CA ASP A 28 -3.90 -1.18 -14.84
C ASP A 28 -3.15 0.15 -14.97
N VAL A 29 -1.84 0.05 -15.19
CA VAL A 29 -0.97 1.23 -15.40
C VAL A 29 -1.44 2.01 -16.63
N GLY A 30 -1.56 3.33 -16.48
CA GLY A 30 -2.06 4.23 -17.53
C GLY A 30 -3.55 4.57 -17.41
N THR A 31 -4.28 3.88 -16.52
CA THR A 31 -5.66 4.26 -16.18
C THR A 31 -5.64 5.35 -15.11
N PRO A 32 -6.38 6.46 -15.27
CA PRO A 32 -6.50 7.47 -14.23
C PRO A 32 -7.07 6.89 -12.93
N LEU A 33 -6.44 7.21 -11.80
CA LEU A 33 -6.92 6.76 -10.49
C LEU A 33 -8.08 7.66 -10.04
N PRO A 34 -9.23 7.08 -9.65
CA PRO A 34 -10.46 7.82 -9.38
C PRO A 34 -10.36 8.86 -8.26
N ARG A 35 -9.47 8.65 -7.30
CA ARG A 35 -9.26 9.55 -6.16
C ARG A 35 -7.84 10.11 -6.11
N PHE A 36 -7.21 10.26 -7.26
CA PHE A 36 -5.88 10.89 -7.36
C PHE A 36 -5.85 12.30 -6.74
N ASP A 37 -6.97 13.00 -6.74
CA ASP A 37 -7.16 14.31 -6.13
C ASP A 37 -6.96 14.32 -4.60
N LEU A 38 -7.01 13.17 -3.92
CA LEU A 38 -6.71 13.04 -2.49
C LEU A 38 -5.22 13.09 -2.18
N LEU A 39 -4.35 12.88 -3.16
CA LEU A 39 -2.90 13.06 -3.00
C LEU A 39 -2.59 14.55 -2.95
N LYS A 40 -2.50 15.10 -1.74
CA LYS A 40 -2.14 16.50 -1.52
C LYS A 40 -0.66 16.62 -1.18
N PRO A 41 0.01 17.71 -1.59
CA PRO A 41 1.36 17.99 -1.11
C PRO A 41 1.39 18.05 0.42
N GLY A 42 2.38 17.40 1.00
CA GLY A 42 2.56 17.33 2.45
C GLY A 42 3.37 16.12 2.87
N THR A 43 3.73 16.10 4.15
CA THR A 43 4.50 15.01 4.76
C THR A 43 3.67 14.36 5.85
N HIS A 44 3.65 13.05 5.88
CA HIS A 44 3.11 12.25 6.98
C HIS A 44 4.22 11.46 7.64
N HIS A 45 4.22 11.41 8.97
CA HIS A 45 5.18 10.64 9.74
C HIS A 45 4.52 9.43 10.38
N TYR A 46 5.22 8.31 10.33
CA TYR A 46 4.77 7.05 10.89
C TYR A 46 5.82 6.52 11.87
N LEU A 47 5.39 6.17 13.08
CA LEU A 47 6.18 5.32 13.96
C LEU A 47 6.03 3.88 13.48
N ARG A 48 7.16 3.21 13.18
CA ARG A 48 7.18 1.78 12.97
C ARG A 48 7.70 1.09 14.23
N TYR A 49 6.98 0.08 14.68
CA TYR A 49 7.34 -0.69 15.86
C TYR A 49 6.91 -2.15 15.72
N VAL A 50 7.57 -3.01 16.47
CA VAL A 50 7.17 -4.41 16.62
C VAL A 50 6.38 -4.55 17.90
N ARG A 51 5.19 -5.12 17.81
CA ARG A 51 4.34 -5.50 18.93
C ARG A 51 4.41 -7.01 19.12
N THR A 52 4.72 -7.46 20.32
CA THR A 52 4.67 -8.87 20.72
C THR A 52 3.26 -9.27 21.17
N LEU A 53 2.96 -10.58 21.24
CA LEU A 53 1.63 -11.08 21.62
C LEU A 53 1.25 -10.71 23.06
N ASP A 54 2.21 -10.51 23.94
CA ASP A 54 2.00 -10.01 25.32
C ASP A 54 1.79 -8.49 25.39
N GLY A 55 1.80 -7.81 24.23
CA GLY A 55 1.52 -6.38 24.12
C GLY A 55 2.72 -5.45 24.26
N ALA A 56 3.93 -5.96 24.45
CA ALA A 56 5.12 -5.12 24.47
C ALA A 56 5.42 -4.52 23.09
N ASN A 57 5.81 -3.22 23.07
CA ASN A 57 6.13 -2.49 21.85
C ASN A 57 7.61 -2.13 21.80
N THR A 58 8.28 -2.44 20.69
CA THR A 58 9.68 -2.08 20.46
C THR A 58 9.75 -1.18 19.22
N PRO A 59 10.09 0.12 19.36
CA PRO A 59 10.25 1.02 18.21
C PRO A 59 11.34 0.52 17.26
N VAL A 60 11.11 0.70 15.96
CA VAL A 60 12.06 0.35 14.89
C VAL A 60 12.64 1.61 14.27
N ASP A 61 11.78 2.49 13.76
CA ASP A 61 12.17 3.75 13.13
C ASP A 61 11.00 4.75 13.05
N ILE A 62 11.35 5.96 12.66
CA ILE A 62 10.41 6.97 12.15
C ILE A 62 10.49 6.94 10.63
N TRP A 63 9.32 6.90 10.00
CA TRP A 63 9.17 6.86 8.56
C TRP A 63 8.41 8.09 8.08
N ALA A 64 9.11 9.02 7.45
CA ALA A 64 8.51 10.17 6.78
C ALA A 64 8.15 9.79 5.34
N ARG A 65 6.95 10.19 4.90
CA ARG A 65 6.46 10.04 3.52
C ARG A 65 5.93 11.39 3.05
N GLU A 66 6.54 11.92 2.03
CA GLU A 66 6.21 13.23 1.48
C GLU A 66 5.68 13.09 0.06
N VAL A 67 4.55 13.72 -0.19
CA VAL A 67 3.94 13.87 -1.52
C VAL A 67 4.24 15.28 -2.02
N ARG A 68 4.78 15.37 -3.24
CA ARG A 68 5.05 16.61 -3.97
C ARG A 68 4.51 16.52 -5.38
N PHE A 69 4.40 17.69 -6.02
CA PHE A 69 4.18 17.80 -7.46
C PHE A 69 5.26 18.73 -8.02
N ASP A 70 6.30 18.14 -8.54
CA ASP A 70 7.48 18.84 -9.00
C ASP A 70 7.54 18.85 -10.54
N GLU A 71 8.27 19.80 -11.10
CA GLU A 71 8.55 19.85 -12.53
C GLU A 71 9.83 19.08 -12.83
N ARG A 72 9.75 18.11 -13.75
CA ARG A 72 10.89 17.36 -14.26
C ARG A 72 10.74 17.17 -15.75
N ASP A 73 11.81 17.48 -16.51
CA ASP A 73 11.81 17.40 -17.97
C ASP A 73 10.68 18.21 -18.63
N GLY A 74 10.37 19.41 -18.07
CA GLY A 74 9.30 20.30 -18.54
C GLY A 74 7.88 19.77 -18.32
N LYS A 75 7.70 18.78 -17.46
CA LYS A 75 6.40 18.19 -17.11
C LYS A 75 6.20 18.14 -15.61
N ARG A 76 4.99 18.52 -15.18
CA ARG A 76 4.58 18.32 -13.80
C ARG A 76 4.40 16.83 -13.53
N GLN A 77 5.08 16.31 -12.51
CA GLN A 77 5.07 14.92 -12.11
C GLN A 77 4.72 14.79 -10.62
N LEU A 78 4.14 13.66 -10.25
CA LEU A 78 4.01 13.28 -8.85
C LEU A 78 5.39 12.77 -8.38
N HIS A 79 5.86 13.31 -7.27
CA HIS A 79 7.13 12.96 -6.65
C HIS A 79 6.87 12.52 -5.20
N ILE A 80 7.19 11.26 -4.89
CA ILE A 80 7.06 10.70 -3.55
C ILE A 80 8.45 10.49 -2.98
N VAL A 81 8.73 11.19 -1.88
CA VAL A 81 9.99 11.08 -1.14
C VAL A 81 9.73 10.39 0.18
N GLN A 82 10.56 9.41 0.51
CA GLN A 82 10.46 8.73 1.79
C GLN A 82 11.80 8.76 2.51
N ARG A 83 11.74 8.83 3.84
CA ARG A 83 12.90 8.73 4.71
C ARG A 83 12.58 7.84 5.91
N TRP A 84 13.44 6.88 6.16
CA TRP A 84 13.37 6.00 7.31
C TRP A 84 14.59 6.26 8.18
N ASP A 85 14.37 6.68 9.42
CA ASP A 85 15.41 6.93 10.40
C ASP A 85 15.33 5.88 11.50
N GLY A 86 16.12 4.82 11.35
CA GLY A 86 16.25 3.74 12.32
C GLY A 86 17.25 4.10 13.40
N ALA A 87 16.79 4.19 14.65
CA ALA A 87 17.68 4.38 15.77
C ALA A 87 18.52 3.10 16.06
N ALA A 88 19.71 3.28 16.59
CA ALA A 88 20.44 2.17 17.18
C ALA A 88 19.72 1.72 18.46
N ALA A 89 19.05 0.58 18.41
CA ALA A 89 18.31 0.04 19.55
C ALA A 89 19.20 -0.68 20.56
N ALA A 90 20.40 -1.11 20.13
CA ALA A 90 21.43 -1.75 20.95
C ALA A 90 22.77 -1.73 20.18
N PRO A 91 23.92 -2.04 20.80
CA PRO A 91 25.20 -2.21 20.11
C PRO A 91 25.15 -3.21 18.95
N THR A 92 24.23 -4.18 19.02
CA THR A 92 24.02 -5.23 18.01
C THR A 92 22.98 -4.85 16.94
N SER A 93 22.31 -3.70 17.08
CA SER A 93 21.32 -3.20 16.13
C SER A 93 21.67 -1.76 15.78
N PRO A 94 22.66 -1.54 14.91
CA PRO A 94 23.08 -0.20 14.52
C PRO A 94 21.95 0.54 13.79
N GLY A 95 21.94 1.86 13.99
CA GLY A 95 21.01 2.73 13.27
C GLY A 95 21.23 2.66 11.75
N TYR A 96 20.19 3.02 11.01
CA TYR A 96 20.27 3.15 9.56
C TYR A 96 19.45 4.33 9.07
N VAL A 97 19.81 4.84 7.91
CA VAL A 97 19.00 5.80 7.16
C VAL A 97 18.67 5.19 5.81
N ARG A 98 17.40 5.23 5.42
CA ARG A 98 16.97 4.83 4.10
C ARG A 98 16.18 5.95 3.45
N LYS A 99 16.59 6.34 2.26
CA LYS A 99 15.91 7.37 1.46
C LYS A 99 15.39 6.74 0.19
N LEU A 100 14.15 7.06 -0.16
CA LEU A 100 13.52 6.65 -1.40
C LEU A 100 13.04 7.89 -2.14
N ASP A 101 13.25 7.89 -3.45
CA ASP A 101 12.88 8.96 -4.37
C ASP A 101 12.16 8.33 -5.55
N SER A 102 10.87 8.62 -5.73
CA SER A 102 10.02 7.97 -6.71
C SER A 102 9.23 8.98 -7.52
N TRP A 103 9.28 8.84 -8.86
CA TRP A 103 8.64 9.73 -9.80
C TRP A 103 7.56 9.02 -10.59
N PHE A 104 6.43 9.71 -10.77
CA PHE A 104 5.24 9.16 -11.43
C PHE A 104 4.61 10.17 -12.37
N ASP A 105 3.91 9.64 -13.37
CA ASP A 105 2.95 10.41 -14.15
C ASP A 105 1.79 10.85 -13.25
N THR A 106 1.36 12.09 -13.39
CA THR A 106 0.19 12.61 -12.69
C THR A 106 -1.10 11.96 -13.22
N ALA A 107 -2.10 11.80 -12.38
CA ALA A 107 -3.39 11.18 -12.63
C ALA A 107 -3.39 9.64 -12.77
N THR A 108 -2.40 9.04 -13.42
CA THR A 108 -2.36 7.58 -13.66
C THR A 108 -1.48 6.83 -12.65
N PHE A 109 -0.69 7.56 -11.87
CA PHE A 109 0.29 6.97 -10.95
C PHE A 109 1.29 6.01 -11.65
N ARG A 110 1.45 6.14 -12.98
CA ARG A 110 2.40 5.33 -13.74
C ARG A 110 3.83 5.62 -13.27
N PRO A 111 4.57 4.64 -12.76
CA PRO A 111 5.93 4.88 -12.29
C PRO A 111 6.87 5.18 -13.47
N LEU A 112 7.79 6.11 -13.24
CA LEU A 112 8.83 6.51 -14.18
C LEU A 112 10.19 6.05 -13.72
N SER A 113 10.54 6.38 -12.47
CA SER A 113 11.80 5.99 -11.84
C SER A 113 11.66 5.85 -10.34
N HIS A 114 12.58 5.08 -9.76
CA HIS A 114 12.69 4.89 -8.33
C HIS A 114 14.18 4.78 -7.95
N VAL A 115 14.59 5.54 -6.95
CA VAL A 115 15.93 5.45 -6.37
C VAL A 115 15.80 5.15 -4.88
N ARG A 116 16.62 4.23 -4.40
CA ARG A 116 16.70 3.84 -3.00
C ARG A 116 18.15 3.92 -2.54
N ILE A 117 18.40 4.67 -1.48
CA ILE A 117 19.71 4.79 -0.86
C ILE A 117 19.59 4.31 0.58
N THR A 118 20.39 3.33 0.95
CA THR A 118 20.43 2.81 2.32
C THR A 118 21.84 3.01 2.87
N GLU A 119 21.92 3.67 4.01
CA GLU A 119 23.17 3.89 4.74
C GLU A 119 23.07 3.15 6.08
N LYS A 120 23.97 2.21 6.32
CA LYS A 120 24.04 1.41 7.54
C LYS A 120 25.48 1.04 7.83
N GLU A 121 25.95 1.25 9.07
CA GLU A 121 27.32 0.89 9.51
C GLU A 121 28.42 1.46 8.61
N GLY A 122 28.25 2.73 8.17
CA GLY A 122 29.20 3.38 7.25
C GLY A 122 29.18 2.85 5.82
N LYS A 123 28.33 1.86 5.51
CA LYS A 123 28.13 1.34 4.16
C LYS A 123 26.95 2.03 3.52
N LYS A 124 27.13 2.47 2.27
CA LYS A 124 26.08 3.05 1.43
C LYS A 124 25.77 2.10 0.28
N VAL A 125 24.48 1.82 0.08
CA VAL A 125 23.98 1.05 -1.05
C VAL A 125 23.05 1.95 -1.85
N VAL A 126 23.30 2.11 -3.14
CA VAL A 126 22.50 2.89 -4.08
C VAL A 126 21.83 1.94 -5.07
N GLU A 127 20.54 2.03 -5.23
CA GLU A 127 19.74 1.22 -6.14
C GLU A 127 18.81 2.13 -6.94
N GLY A 128 18.85 2.03 -8.26
CA GLY A 128 18.04 2.86 -9.14
C GLY A 128 17.35 2.03 -10.22
N PHE A 129 16.09 2.33 -10.45
CA PHE A 129 15.19 1.58 -11.32
C PHE A 129 14.44 2.51 -12.28
N VAL A 130 14.24 2.06 -13.50
CA VAL A 130 13.42 2.70 -14.53
C VAL A 130 12.29 1.76 -14.92
N PHE A 131 11.09 2.27 -15.01
CA PHE A 131 9.89 1.51 -15.34
C PHE A 131 9.48 1.75 -16.78
N ALA A 132 9.47 0.70 -17.58
CA ALA A 132 8.96 0.65 -18.94
C ALA A 132 7.70 -0.23 -19.01
N PRO A 133 6.90 -0.18 -20.10
CA PRO A 133 5.67 -0.97 -20.20
C PRO A 133 5.88 -2.49 -20.10
N ASP A 134 7.01 -2.99 -20.54
CA ASP A 134 7.33 -4.42 -20.65
C ASP A 134 8.43 -4.89 -19.70
N ARG A 135 9.02 -3.97 -18.93
CA ARG A 135 10.16 -4.32 -18.05
C ARG A 135 10.45 -3.27 -16.98
N VAL A 136 11.15 -3.69 -15.95
CA VAL A 136 11.86 -2.81 -15.04
C VAL A 136 13.36 -3.05 -15.22
N SER A 137 14.12 -1.98 -15.42
CA SER A 137 15.58 -2.04 -15.63
C SER A 137 16.33 -1.18 -14.62
N GLY A 138 17.61 -1.52 -14.41
CA GLY A 138 18.53 -0.69 -13.63
C GLY A 138 18.78 0.65 -14.32
N MET A 139 18.77 1.74 -13.53
CA MET A 139 19.07 3.10 -14.00
C MET A 139 20.57 3.20 -14.36
N GLN A 140 20.88 3.46 -15.63
CA GLN A 140 22.25 3.42 -16.13
C GLN A 140 23.09 4.62 -15.71
N ASP A 141 22.48 5.81 -15.71
CA ASP A 141 23.17 7.09 -15.46
C ASP A 141 23.34 7.41 -13.95
N LEU A 142 22.74 6.59 -13.07
CA LEU A 142 22.88 6.76 -11.64
C LEU A 142 24.26 6.24 -11.17
N ALA A 143 25.07 7.13 -10.61
CA ALA A 143 26.36 6.76 -10.03
C ALA A 143 26.19 5.72 -8.91
N GLU A 144 27.14 4.78 -8.79
CA GLU A 144 27.15 3.73 -7.76
C GLU A 144 25.91 2.81 -7.75
N ASN A 145 25.06 2.85 -8.77
CA ASN A 145 23.89 1.98 -8.83
C ASN A 145 24.28 0.52 -8.85
N THR A 146 23.93 -0.21 -7.80
CA THR A 146 24.19 -1.66 -7.66
C THR A 146 23.28 -2.51 -8.55
N GLN A 147 22.23 -1.91 -9.13
CA GLN A 147 21.22 -2.58 -9.96
C GLN A 147 21.40 -2.32 -11.46
N LYS A 148 22.54 -1.78 -11.93
CA LYS A 148 22.75 -1.45 -13.36
C LYS A 148 22.45 -2.62 -14.30
N ALA A 149 22.81 -3.83 -13.91
CA ALA A 149 22.60 -5.04 -14.73
C ALA A 149 21.16 -5.59 -14.66
N LEU A 150 20.30 -5.02 -13.80
CA LEU A 150 18.93 -5.53 -13.64
C LEU A 150 18.12 -5.31 -14.91
N SER A 151 17.44 -6.36 -15.34
CA SER A 151 16.44 -6.33 -16.41
C SER A 151 15.39 -7.40 -16.11
N VAL A 152 14.25 -6.97 -15.59
CA VAL A 152 13.13 -7.83 -15.21
C VAL A 152 12.00 -7.61 -16.18
N ALA A 153 11.70 -8.63 -16.99
CA ALA A 153 10.56 -8.59 -17.91
C ALA A 153 9.23 -8.61 -17.15
N SER A 154 8.25 -7.92 -17.68
CA SER A 154 6.88 -7.92 -17.18
C SER A 154 5.92 -8.14 -18.35
N SER A 155 4.99 -9.08 -18.22
CA SER A 155 3.96 -9.35 -19.23
C SER A 155 2.94 -8.22 -19.38
N GLU A 156 2.86 -7.34 -18.39
CA GLU A 156 2.01 -6.15 -18.35
C GLU A 156 2.73 -5.03 -17.58
N PRO A 157 2.41 -3.76 -17.83
CA PRO A 157 2.99 -2.66 -17.06
C PRO A 157 2.76 -2.84 -15.56
N THR A 158 3.70 -2.39 -14.73
CA THR A 158 3.66 -2.62 -13.29
C THR A 158 3.76 -1.31 -12.50
N PHE A 159 3.12 -1.28 -11.33
CA PHE A 159 3.30 -0.22 -10.35
C PHE A 159 4.49 -0.50 -9.43
N ASN A 160 4.99 0.56 -8.77
CA ASN A 160 6.05 0.45 -7.77
C ASN A 160 5.47 0.14 -6.39
N PHE A 161 5.81 -1.03 -5.83
CA PHE A 161 5.31 -1.47 -4.53
C PHE A 161 5.76 -0.58 -3.35
N GLU A 162 6.91 0.09 -3.44
CA GLU A 162 7.41 0.97 -2.36
C GLU A 162 6.52 2.20 -2.12
N THR A 163 5.52 2.43 -2.99
CA THR A 163 4.54 3.52 -2.90
C THR A 163 3.09 3.03 -2.87
N ASP A 164 2.90 1.81 -2.38
CA ASP A 164 1.59 1.14 -2.27
C ASP A 164 0.58 1.95 -1.45
N ILE A 165 1.04 2.65 -0.42
CA ILE A 165 0.18 3.43 0.49
C ILE A 165 -0.47 4.60 -0.24
N GLU A 166 0.31 5.43 -0.95
CA GLU A 166 -0.22 6.55 -1.74
C GLU A 166 -1.05 6.05 -2.92
N PHE A 167 -0.65 4.90 -3.50
CA PHE A 167 -1.43 4.28 -4.55
C PHE A 167 -2.82 3.86 -4.04
N LEU A 168 -2.90 3.15 -2.92
CA LEU A 168 -4.15 2.73 -2.30
C LEU A 168 -4.99 3.94 -1.85
N GLN A 169 -4.37 5.03 -1.39
CA GLN A 169 -5.04 6.29 -1.05
C GLN A 169 -5.79 6.88 -2.26
N ALA A 170 -5.30 6.65 -3.48
CA ALA A 170 -5.90 7.17 -4.71
C ALA A 170 -6.99 6.27 -5.31
N LEU A 171 -7.31 5.14 -4.69
CA LEU A 171 -8.38 4.23 -5.10
C LEU A 171 -9.74 4.66 -4.52
N PRO A 172 -10.87 4.27 -5.14
CA PRO A 172 -12.21 4.60 -4.66
C PRO A 172 -12.62 3.64 -3.51
N LEU A 173 -11.92 3.71 -2.38
CA LEU A 173 -12.19 2.84 -1.24
C LEU A 173 -13.63 3.00 -0.76
N ALA A 174 -14.36 1.91 -0.76
CA ALA A 174 -15.74 1.80 -0.32
C ALA A 174 -16.00 0.38 0.18
N GLU A 175 -17.10 0.16 0.89
CA GLU A 175 -17.48 -1.15 1.37
C GLU A 175 -17.58 -2.17 0.21
N GLY A 176 -16.90 -3.32 0.36
CA GLY A 176 -16.87 -4.37 -0.64
C GLY A 176 -15.97 -4.09 -1.86
N TYR A 177 -15.31 -2.92 -1.95
CA TYR A 177 -14.36 -2.66 -3.03
C TYR A 177 -13.18 -3.64 -2.97
N GLU A 178 -12.86 -4.24 -4.10
CA GLU A 178 -11.71 -5.14 -4.24
C GLU A 178 -10.96 -4.79 -5.53
N ALA A 179 -9.63 -4.67 -5.44
CA ALA A 179 -8.75 -4.36 -6.55
C ALA A 179 -7.66 -5.40 -6.73
N SER A 180 -7.36 -5.74 -7.98
CA SER A 180 -6.20 -6.55 -8.38
C SER A 180 -5.20 -5.63 -9.08
N ILE A 181 -3.98 -5.55 -8.55
CA ILE A 181 -2.97 -4.55 -8.93
C ILE A 181 -1.65 -5.25 -9.20
N ASN A 182 -1.06 -5.01 -10.37
CA ASN A 182 0.27 -5.54 -10.70
C ASN A 182 1.37 -4.67 -10.10
N PHE A 183 2.06 -5.18 -9.08
CA PHE A 183 3.16 -4.50 -8.42
C PHE A 183 4.50 -5.18 -8.65
N TYR A 184 5.53 -4.37 -8.78
CA TYR A 184 6.93 -4.78 -8.73
C TYR A 184 7.56 -4.31 -7.42
N HIS A 185 8.21 -5.23 -6.71
CA HIS A 185 9.09 -4.91 -5.59
C HIS A 185 10.48 -4.58 -6.12
N PRO A 186 10.96 -3.32 -6.06
CA PRO A 186 12.27 -2.94 -6.58
C PRO A 186 13.40 -3.83 -6.05
N GLY A 187 14.14 -4.45 -6.99
CA GLY A 187 15.18 -5.45 -6.70
C GLY A 187 14.67 -6.87 -6.43
N GLY A 188 13.36 -7.08 -6.50
CA GLY A 188 12.73 -8.39 -6.35
C GLY A 188 12.60 -9.19 -7.65
N PRO A 189 11.92 -10.36 -7.60
CA PRO A 189 11.61 -11.16 -8.78
C PRO A 189 10.60 -10.47 -9.69
N ALA A 190 10.08 -11.19 -10.70
CA ALA A 190 9.08 -10.65 -11.61
C ALA A 190 7.87 -10.05 -10.87
N PRO A 191 7.24 -9.00 -11.46
CA PRO A 191 6.01 -8.44 -10.95
C PRO A 191 4.91 -9.49 -10.83
N LYS A 192 3.98 -9.27 -9.91
CA LYS A 192 2.77 -10.09 -9.80
C LYS A 192 1.59 -9.26 -9.35
N ARG A 193 0.39 -9.77 -9.62
CA ARG A 193 -0.84 -9.14 -9.13
C ARG A 193 -1.08 -9.51 -7.66
N TYR A 194 -1.48 -8.49 -6.91
CA TYR A 194 -1.92 -8.60 -5.53
C TYR A 194 -3.37 -8.16 -5.42
N SER A 195 -4.15 -8.85 -4.61
CA SER A 195 -5.51 -8.45 -4.29
C SER A 195 -5.53 -7.60 -3.02
N PHE A 196 -6.27 -6.48 -3.08
CA PHE A 196 -6.55 -5.62 -1.94
C PHE A 196 -8.07 -5.47 -1.82
N LYS A 197 -8.60 -5.76 -0.65
CA LYS A 197 -10.04 -5.76 -0.40
C LYS A 197 -10.40 -4.86 0.77
N VAL A 198 -11.41 -4.01 0.59
CA VAL A 198 -12.05 -3.31 1.72
C VAL A 198 -12.93 -4.32 2.48
N ALA A 199 -12.42 -4.77 3.62
CA ALA A 199 -13.09 -5.76 4.47
C ALA A 199 -14.19 -5.16 5.37
N GLY A 200 -14.30 -3.82 5.38
CA GLY A 200 -15.28 -3.10 6.19
C GLY A 200 -14.73 -1.77 6.70
N SER A 201 -15.23 -1.33 7.84
CA SER A 201 -14.78 -0.09 8.47
C SER A 201 -14.61 -0.26 9.97
N GLU A 202 -13.62 0.46 10.51
CA GLU A 202 -13.35 0.50 11.95
C GLU A 202 -13.06 1.95 12.37
N ARG A 203 -13.38 2.26 13.63
CA ARG A 203 -12.97 3.51 14.26
C ARG A 203 -11.78 3.22 15.16
N ILE A 204 -10.63 3.81 14.84
CA ILE A 204 -9.38 3.57 15.57
C ILE A 204 -8.79 4.88 16.13
N ALA A 205 -7.94 4.77 17.13
CA ALA A 205 -7.16 5.90 17.63
C ALA A 205 -6.14 6.35 16.56
N GLY A 206 -6.06 7.66 16.35
CA GLY A 206 -5.09 8.32 15.50
C GLY A 206 -4.64 9.64 16.08
N PRO A 207 -3.80 10.41 15.39
CA PRO A 207 -3.42 11.74 15.81
C PRO A 207 -4.66 12.62 16.00
N GLY A 208 -4.72 13.30 17.13
CA GLY A 208 -5.85 14.20 17.46
C GLY A 208 -7.15 13.52 17.87
N GLY A 209 -7.24 12.19 17.93
CA GLY A 209 -8.40 11.46 18.42
C GLY A 209 -8.85 10.29 17.55
N PRO A 210 -10.06 9.75 17.78
CA PRO A 210 -10.58 8.63 17.01
C PRO A 210 -10.90 9.00 15.55
N ILE A 211 -10.49 8.14 14.60
CA ILE A 211 -10.68 8.33 13.16
C ILE A 211 -11.49 7.16 12.60
N ASP A 212 -12.53 7.47 11.82
CA ASP A 212 -13.28 6.45 11.06
C ASP A 212 -12.50 6.05 9.80
N CYS A 213 -12.20 4.78 9.68
CA CYS A 213 -11.33 4.24 8.65
C CYS A 213 -12.02 3.16 7.80
N TRP A 214 -11.67 3.10 6.52
CA TRP A 214 -11.78 1.89 5.72
C TRP A 214 -10.70 0.90 6.16
N VAL A 215 -11.07 -0.37 6.25
CA VAL A 215 -10.13 -1.46 6.54
C VAL A 215 -9.83 -2.19 5.25
N VAL A 216 -8.59 -2.08 4.76
CA VAL A 216 -8.12 -2.78 3.57
C VAL A 216 -7.25 -3.95 3.99
N THR A 217 -7.48 -5.11 3.40
CA THR A 217 -6.72 -6.34 3.67
C THR A 217 -6.07 -6.87 2.40
N THR A 218 -4.93 -7.53 2.54
CA THR A 218 -4.24 -8.29 1.50
C THR A 218 -3.42 -9.41 2.13
N ASP A 219 -3.29 -10.53 1.44
CA ASP A 219 -2.39 -11.63 1.82
C ASP A 219 -1.07 -11.61 1.05
N TYR A 220 -0.86 -10.57 0.23
CA TYR A 220 0.27 -10.47 -0.69
C TYR A 220 0.48 -11.71 -1.57
N GLY A 221 -0.61 -12.44 -1.88
CA GLY A 221 -0.59 -13.69 -2.64
C GLY A 221 0.17 -14.82 -1.91
N THR A 222 0.21 -14.77 -0.59
CA THR A 222 0.81 -15.78 0.29
C THR A 222 -0.15 -16.07 1.44
N PRO A 223 -0.84 -17.21 1.46
CA PRO A 223 -1.77 -17.56 2.53
C PRO A 223 -1.12 -17.40 3.92
N GLY A 224 -1.80 -16.70 4.83
CA GLY A 224 -1.33 -16.43 6.19
C GLY A 224 -0.36 -15.24 6.29
N ALA A 225 -0.06 -14.55 5.19
CA ALA A 225 0.74 -13.31 5.22
C ALA A 225 -0.15 -12.05 5.26
N ASP A 226 -1.33 -12.15 5.88
CA ASP A 226 -2.33 -11.09 5.89
C ASP A 226 -1.77 -9.80 6.45
N ALA A 227 -1.96 -8.71 5.73
CA ALA A 227 -1.72 -7.36 6.19
C ALA A 227 -3.03 -6.60 6.24
N LYS A 228 -3.16 -5.72 7.22
CA LYS A 228 -4.35 -4.90 7.46
C LYS A 228 -3.95 -3.43 7.49
N PHE A 229 -4.67 -2.62 6.73
CA PHE A 229 -4.46 -1.19 6.62
C PHE A 229 -5.73 -0.47 7.03
N TRP A 230 -5.59 0.63 7.73
CA TRP A 230 -6.68 1.55 8.08
C TRP A 230 -6.46 2.88 7.37
N PHE A 231 -7.34 3.20 6.42
CA PHE A 231 -7.34 4.47 5.69
C PHE A 231 -8.47 5.36 6.19
N ALA A 232 -8.18 6.59 6.61
CA ALA A 232 -9.18 7.55 7.05
C ALA A 232 -10.22 7.78 5.95
N LYS A 233 -11.54 7.67 6.24
CA LYS A 233 -12.59 7.70 5.20
C LYS A 233 -12.61 8.98 4.36
N GLY A 234 -12.27 10.13 4.96
CA GLY A 234 -12.28 11.42 4.26
C GLY A 234 -11.08 11.64 3.35
N SER A 235 -9.88 11.60 3.92
CA SER A 235 -8.61 11.90 3.23
C SER A 235 -7.99 10.67 2.56
N GLN A 236 -8.41 9.49 2.93
CA GLN A 236 -7.78 8.21 2.61
C GLN A 236 -6.27 8.16 2.97
N VAL A 237 -5.81 9.01 3.89
CA VAL A 237 -4.48 8.87 4.49
C VAL A 237 -4.45 7.61 5.33
N MET A 238 -3.38 6.83 5.24
CA MET A 238 -3.21 5.64 6.06
C MET A 238 -2.96 6.05 7.52
N VAL A 239 -3.84 5.60 8.42
CA VAL A 239 -3.71 5.84 9.88
C VAL A 239 -2.88 4.76 10.53
N ARG A 240 -3.02 3.51 10.08
CA ARG A 240 -2.31 2.35 10.62
C ARG A 240 -2.14 1.26 9.57
N GLN A 241 -1.06 0.48 9.69
CA GLN A 241 -0.89 -0.81 9.03
C GLN A 241 -0.39 -1.83 10.05
N GLU A 242 -0.89 -3.05 9.97
CA GLU A 242 -0.38 -4.21 10.73
C GLU A 242 -0.08 -5.36 9.77
N SER A 243 1.07 -6.01 9.94
CA SER A 243 1.39 -7.26 9.23
C SER A 243 0.73 -8.45 9.93
N ALA A 244 0.65 -9.59 9.23
CA ALA A 244 0.35 -10.87 9.87
C ALA A 244 1.33 -11.13 11.03
N PRO A 245 0.88 -11.78 12.09
CA PRO A 245 1.79 -12.24 13.15
C PRO A 245 2.84 -13.21 12.57
N ARG A 246 4.11 -12.91 12.84
CA ARG A 246 5.22 -13.78 12.49
C ARG A 246 6.11 -13.97 13.72
N ASP A 247 6.35 -15.23 14.10
CA ASP A 247 7.13 -15.56 15.31
C ASP A 247 6.64 -14.81 16.56
N GLY A 248 5.31 -14.73 16.74
CA GLY A 248 4.68 -14.02 17.84
C GLY A 248 4.81 -12.48 17.81
N LYS A 249 5.18 -11.90 16.66
CA LYS A 249 5.42 -10.46 16.49
C LYS A 249 4.59 -9.91 15.35
N VAL A 250 4.09 -8.69 15.51
CA VAL A 250 3.37 -7.93 14.51
C VAL A 250 4.14 -6.65 14.22
N MET A 251 4.48 -6.40 12.95
CA MET A 251 5.00 -5.09 12.55
C MET A 251 3.82 -4.12 12.43
N VAL A 252 3.90 -3.01 13.14
CA VAL A 252 2.91 -1.94 13.11
C VAL A 252 3.54 -0.68 12.53
N LYS A 253 2.80 0.01 11.67
CA LYS A 253 3.08 1.38 11.22
C LYS A 253 1.90 2.24 11.67
N ALA A 254 2.14 3.28 12.45
CA ALA A 254 1.09 4.15 12.98
C ALA A 254 1.41 5.61 12.65
N LEU A 255 0.44 6.31 12.07
CA LEU A 255 0.49 7.75 11.82
C LEU A 255 0.65 8.50 13.15
N ILE A 256 1.54 9.50 13.20
CA ILE A 256 1.85 10.26 14.43
C ILE A 256 1.64 11.78 14.29
N ASP A 257 1.25 12.29 13.09
CA ASP A 257 0.97 13.72 12.83
C ASP A 257 -0.25 13.95 11.93
#